data_3a389ce529674068d04597c9774cff3c
#
_entry.id   3a389ce529674068d04597c9774cff3c
#
_cell.length_a   1.000
_cell.length_b   1.000
_cell.length_c   1.000
_cell.angle_alpha   90.00
_cell.angle_beta   90.00
_cell.angle_gamma   90.00
#
_symmetry.space_group_name_H-M   'P 1'
#
loop_
_entity.id
_entity.type
_entity.pdbx_description
1 polymer ?
#
loop_
_entity_poly.entity_id
_entity_poly.type
_entity_poly.pdbx_seq_one_letter_code
_entity_poly.pdbx_strand_id
1 'polypeptide(L)'
;FHHILTQLPLIGSFSRDIAILQFLRSVHALCAAGFVPIDAISQACSTVGNRYVRQQLEQLSSALVHGTKLSLAMSQLEHLIPSSVRQLIMVGEHSGNITKACEGCCQFMQNQLMRRTNGALGMIEPLLTVSLATCIGWIVLAMYMPMFKMFDVLDY
;
A
#
# COMPACT_ATOMS: atom_id res chain seq x y z
N PHE A 1 -18.17 17.47 5.58
CA PHE A 1 -16.80 17.09 5.95
C PHE A 1 -16.55 15.57 5.85
N HIS A 2 -17.59 14.73 6.00
CA HIS A 2 -17.44 13.26 5.91
C HIS A 2 -17.31 12.69 4.48
N HIS A 3 -17.67 13.45 3.45
CA HIS A 3 -17.65 12.98 2.04
C HIS A 3 -16.28 13.06 1.36
N ILE A 4 -15.32 13.79 1.92
CA ILE A 4 -13.97 13.95 1.35
C ILE A 4 -13.05 12.78 1.77
N LEU A 5 -13.31 12.14 2.90
CA LEU A 5 -12.53 11.03 3.43
C LEU A 5 -12.81 9.68 2.73
N THR A 6 -13.92 9.55 2.01
CA THR A 6 -14.28 8.31 1.31
C THR A 6 -13.77 8.26 -0.14
N GLN A 7 -13.19 9.32 -0.66
CA GLN A 7 -12.64 9.40 -2.03
C GLN A 7 -11.13 9.21 -2.11
N LEU A 8 -10.47 8.68 -1.09
CA LEU A 8 -9.08 8.27 -1.20
C LEU A 8 -8.97 6.80 -1.65
N PRO A 9 -8.92 6.53 -2.97
CA PRO A 9 -8.65 5.19 -3.50
C PRO A 9 -7.27 4.67 -3.07
N LEU A 10 -6.44 5.56 -2.50
CA LEU A 10 -5.12 5.28 -1.94
C LEU A 10 -5.17 4.39 -0.69
N ILE A 11 -6.18 4.54 0.20
CA ILE A 11 -6.25 3.77 1.45
C ILE A 11 -6.59 2.30 1.16
N GLY A 12 -7.49 2.05 0.22
CA GLY A 12 -7.87 0.68 -0.16
C GLY A 12 -6.75 -0.09 -0.87
N SER A 13 -5.98 0.56 -1.74
CA SER A 13 -4.83 -0.04 -2.40
C SER A 13 -3.67 -0.27 -1.43
N PHE A 14 -3.43 0.68 -0.53
CA PHE A 14 -2.39 0.56 0.50
C PHE A 14 -2.67 -0.58 1.48
N SER A 15 -3.92 -0.72 1.94
CA SER A 15 -4.33 -1.83 2.81
C SER A 15 -4.18 -3.20 2.11
N ARG A 16 -4.45 -3.28 0.81
CA ARG A 16 -4.21 -4.50 0.02
C ARG A 16 -2.73 -4.84 -0.09
N ASP A 17 -1.90 -3.86 -0.41
CA ASP A 17 -0.45 -4.05 -0.55
C ASP A 17 0.18 -4.52 0.79
N ILE A 18 -0.26 -3.97 1.92
CA ILE A 18 0.14 -4.43 3.25
C ILE A 18 -0.28 -5.89 3.50
N ALA A 19 -1.52 -6.24 3.16
CA ALA A 19 -2.03 -7.59 3.35
C ALA A 19 -1.25 -8.62 2.52
N ILE A 20 -0.88 -8.28 1.27
CA ILE A 20 -0.05 -9.13 0.42
C ILE A 20 1.38 -9.25 0.95
N LEU A 21 1.96 -8.15 1.42
CA LEU A 21 3.28 -8.19 2.04
C LEU A 21 3.29 -9.07 3.28
N GLN A 22 2.25 -9.00 4.11
CA GLN A 22 2.08 -9.85 5.30
C GLN A 22 2.00 -11.33 4.90
N PHE A 23 1.21 -11.65 3.88
CA PHE A 23 1.12 -12.99 3.31
C PHE A 23 2.48 -13.51 2.83
N LEU A 24 3.18 -12.73 1.98
CA LEU A 24 4.49 -13.13 1.43
C LEU A 24 5.54 -13.34 2.53
N ARG A 25 5.55 -12.50 3.57
CA ARG A 25 6.43 -12.67 4.74
C ARG A 25 6.14 -13.96 5.49
N SER A 26 4.87 -14.30 5.67
CA SER A 26 4.47 -15.54 6.34
C SER A 26 4.88 -16.74 5.52
N VAL A 27 4.66 -16.73 4.20
CA VAL A 27 5.11 -17.80 3.29
C VAL A 27 6.62 -17.96 3.34
N HIS A 28 7.37 -16.84 3.25
CA HIS A 28 8.83 -16.86 3.34
C HIS A 28 9.31 -17.48 4.66
N ALA A 29 8.76 -17.04 5.78
CA ALA A 29 9.15 -17.53 7.09
C ALA A 29 8.87 -19.03 7.27
N LEU A 30 7.72 -19.51 6.80
CA LEU A 30 7.35 -20.92 6.87
C LEU A 30 8.23 -21.78 5.94
N CYS A 31 8.49 -21.33 4.71
CA CYS A 31 9.40 -22.01 3.80
C CYS A 31 10.85 -22.03 4.33
N ALA A 32 11.31 -20.96 4.96
CA ALA A 32 12.63 -20.90 5.61
C ALA A 32 12.72 -21.85 6.82
N ALA A 33 11.59 -22.11 7.49
CA ALA A 33 11.49 -23.08 8.56
C ALA A 33 11.39 -24.56 8.06
N GLY A 34 11.40 -24.77 6.73
CA GLY A 34 11.39 -26.11 6.13
C GLY A 34 10.00 -26.64 5.76
N PHE A 35 8.96 -25.83 5.85
CA PHE A 35 7.62 -26.24 5.38
C PHE A 35 7.60 -26.36 3.84
N VAL A 36 6.80 -27.31 3.36
CA VAL A 36 6.52 -27.43 1.93
C VAL A 36 5.77 -26.18 1.46
N PRO A 37 6.10 -25.61 0.27
CA PRO A 37 5.50 -24.37 -0.18
C PRO A 37 3.96 -24.34 -0.19
N ILE A 38 3.32 -25.46 -0.53
CA ILE A 38 1.85 -25.57 -0.54
C ILE A 38 1.27 -25.40 0.87
N ASP A 39 1.85 -26.06 1.85
CA ASP A 39 1.41 -25.96 3.25
C ASP A 39 1.71 -24.57 3.84
N ALA A 40 2.87 -24.01 3.49
CA ALA A 40 3.25 -22.65 3.88
C ALA A 40 2.26 -21.62 3.36
N ILE A 41 1.83 -21.72 2.11
CA ILE A 41 0.83 -20.85 1.49
C ILE A 41 -0.52 -21.00 2.18
N SER A 42 -0.96 -22.23 2.42
CA SER A 42 -2.24 -22.49 3.10
C SER A 42 -2.29 -21.88 4.51
N GLN A 43 -1.24 -22.06 5.30
CA GLN A 43 -1.14 -21.47 6.64
C GLN A 43 -1.00 -19.96 6.61
N ALA A 44 -0.25 -19.41 5.65
CA ALA A 44 -0.07 -17.97 5.52
C ALA A 44 -1.38 -17.22 5.21
N CYS A 45 -2.36 -17.85 4.55
CA CYS A 45 -3.69 -17.25 4.32
C CYS A 45 -4.37 -16.83 5.62
N SER A 46 -4.19 -17.59 6.71
CA SER A 46 -4.80 -17.30 8.01
C SER A 46 -4.21 -16.05 8.68
N THR A 47 -2.99 -15.66 8.33
CA THR A 47 -2.30 -14.50 8.94
C THR A 47 -2.77 -13.16 8.36
N VAL A 48 -3.48 -13.17 7.23
CA VAL A 48 -3.93 -11.97 6.54
C VAL A 48 -5.16 -11.38 7.21
N GLY A 49 -5.04 -10.14 7.69
CA GLY A 49 -6.12 -9.43 8.38
C GLY A 49 -7.23 -8.93 7.45
N ASN A 50 -6.90 -8.63 6.19
CA ASN A 50 -7.88 -8.14 5.22
C ASN A 50 -8.75 -9.29 4.70
N ARG A 51 -10.04 -9.27 5.04
CA ARG A 51 -10.99 -10.34 4.72
C ARG A 51 -11.14 -10.61 3.22
N TYR A 52 -11.14 -9.56 2.40
CA TYR A 52 -11.24 -9.69 0.95
C TYR A 52 -10.00 -10.36 0.37
N VAL A 53 -8.80 -9.88 0.75
CA VAL A 53 -7.52 -10.46 0.30
C VAL A 53 -7.39 -11.91 0.76
N ARG A 54 -7.75 -12.17 2.00
CA ARG A 54 -7.72 -13.53 2.58
C ARG A 54 -8.57 -14.50 1.77
N GLN A 55 -9.81 -14.15 1.44
CA GLN A 55 -10.71 -15.01 0.67
C GLN A 55 -10.14 -15.34 -0.72
N GLN A 56 -9.50 -14.38 -1.37
CA GLN A 56 -8.86 -14.58 -2.67
C GLN A 56 -7.63 -15.50 -2.57
N LEU A 57 -6.84 -15.34 -1.51
CA LEU A 57 -5.68 -16.20 -1.25
C LEU A 57 -6.07 -17.63 -0.84
N GLU A 58 -7.19 -17.81 -0.15
CA GLU A 58 -7.74 -19.14 0.15
C GLU A 58 -8.15 -19.88 -1.14
N GLN A 59 -8.71 -19.18 -2.13
CA GLN A 59 -8.99 -19.74 -3.46
C GLN A 59 -7.70 -20.17 -4.18
N LEU A 60 -6.65 -19.34 -4.09
CA LEU A 60 -5.33 -19.68 -4.62
C LEU A 60 -4.79 -20.93 -3.93
N SER A 61 -4.87 -21.01 -2.62
CA SER A 61 -4.42 -22.18 -1.85
C SER A 61 -5.16 -23.46 -2.27
N SER A 62 -6.47 -23.40 -2.47
CA SER A 62 -7.26 -24.55 -2.92
C SER A 62 -6.85 -25.00 -4.32
N ALA A 63 -6.57 -24.08 -5.24
CA ALA A 63 -6.09 -24.42 -6.59
C ALA A 63 -4.73 -25.15 -6.57
N LEU A 64 -3.83 -24.76 -5.63
CA LEU A 64 -2.54 -25.44 -5.45
C LEU A 64 -2.69 -26.86 -4.93
N VAL A 65 -3.61 -27.09 -4.00
CA VAL A 65 -3.92 -28.45 -3.50
C VAL A 65 -4.41 -29.37 -4.62
N HIS A 66 -5.12 -28.81 -5.60
CA HIS A 66 -5.55 -29.53 -6.81
C HIS A 66 -4.45 -29.69 -7.87
N GLY A 67 -3.20 -29.32 -7.57
CA GLY A 67 -2.04 -29.50 -8.43
C GLY A 67 -1.82 -28.41 -9.48
N THR A 68 -2.52 -27.27 -9.36
CA THR A 68 -2.24 -26.13 -10.23
C THR A 68 -0.89 -25.50 -9.88
N LYS A 69 -0.11 -25.10 -10.89
CA LYS A 69 1.15 -24.38 -10.66
C LYS A 69 0.91 -23.05 -9.96
N LEU A 70 1.80 -22.68 -9.04
CA LEU A 70 1.69 -21.44 -8.27
C LEU A 70 1.64 -20.20 -9.17
N SER A 71 2.49 -20.14 -10.18
CA SER A 71 2.51 -19.04 -11.17
C SER A 71 1.19 -18.90 -11.92
N LEU A 72 0.55 -20.03 -12.28
CA LEU A 72 -0.74 -20.03 -12.96
C LEU A 72 -1.87 -19.63 -12.03
N ALA A 73 -1.90 -20.12 -10.80
CA ALA A 73 -2.89 -19.74 -9.81
C ALA A 73 -2.80 -18.25 -9.46
N MET A 74 -1.58 -17.70 -9.34
CA MET A 74 -1.37 -16.26 -9.13
C MET A 74 -1.78 -15.39 -10.31
N SER A 75 -1.76 -15.89 -11.54
CA SER A 75 -2.20 -15.14 -12.71
C SER A 75 -3.70 -14.82 -12.67
N GLN A 76 -4.50 -15.62 -11.99
CA GLN A 76 -5.93 -15.37 -11.78
C GLN A 76 -6.18 -14.20 -10.81
N LEU A 77 -5.18 -13.84 -10.01
CA LEU A 77 -5.24 -12.74 -9.03
C LEU A 77 -4.47 -11.49 -9.50
N GLU A 78 -4.45 -11.22 -10.80
CA GLU A 78 -3.69 -10.09 -11.37
C GLU A 78 -4.14 -8.71 -10.88
N HIS A 79 -5.41 -8.58 -10.50
CA HIS A 79 -5.96 -7.37 -9.89
C HIS A 79 -5.49 -7.15 -8.45
N LEU A 80 -4.97 -8.18 -7.80
CA LEU A 80 -4.54 -8.17 -6.41
C LEU A 80 -3.02 -8.19 -6.27
N ILE A 81 -2.34 -9.03 -7.06
CA ILE A 81 -0.90 -9.27 -6.98
C ILE A 81 -0.19 -8.55 -8.12
N PRO A 82 0.77 -7.64 -7.82
CA PRO A 82 1.54 -6.94 -8.84
C PRO A 82 2.25 -7.89 -9.81
N SER A 83 2.35 -7.49 -11.07
CA SER A 83 3.01 -8.29 -12.12
C SER A 83 4.46 -8.66 -11.77
N SER A 84 5.19 -7.74 -11.14
CA SER A 84 6.56 -8.00 -10.69
C SER A 84 6.67 -9.13 -9.68
N VAL A 85 5.72 -9.21 -8.73
CA VAL A 85 5.66 -10.29 -7.73
C VAL A 85 5.36 -11.62 -8.43
N ARG A 86 4.41 -11.64 -9.37
CA ARG A 86 4.07 -12.84 -10.13
C ARG A 86 5.27 -13.36 -10.95
N GLN A 87 6.03 -12.46 -11.59
CA GLN A 87 7.22 -12.81 -12.34
C GLN A 87 8.31 -13.41 -11.44
N LEU A 88 8.58 -12.81 -10.27
CA LEU A 88 9.54 -13.33 -9.30
C LEU A 88 9.17 -14.73 -8.81
N ILE A 89 7.89 -14.95 -8.52
CA ILE A 89 7.40 -16.28 -8.12
C ILE A 89 7.52 -17.28 -9.27
N MET A 90 7.21 -16.88 -10.50
CA MET A 90 7.37 -17.75 -11.68
C MET A 90 8.83 -18.21 -11.84
N VAL A 91 9.79 -17.30 -11.71
CA VAL A 91 11.22 -17.60 -11.75
C VAL A 91 11.61 -18.54 -10.60
N GLY A 92 11.10 -18.29 -9.39
CA GLY A 92 11.34 -19.15 -8.23
C GLY A 92 10.77 -20.55 -8.37
N GLU A 93 9.58 -20.67 -8.98
CA GLU A 93 8.94 -21.96 -9.27
C GLU A 93 9.76 -22.77 -10.30
N HIS A 94 10.21 -22.10 -11.37
CA HIS A 94 11.07 -22.75 -12.39
C HIS A 94 12.44 -23.16 -11.86
N SER A 95 13.03 -22.37 -10.96
CA SER A 95 14.34 -22.67 -10.36
C SER A 95 14.25 -23.61 -9.15
N GLY A 96 13.05 -23.95 -8.69
CA GLY A 96 12.82 -24.77 -7.50
C GLY A 96 13.14 -24.06 -6.18
N ASN A 97 13.37 -22.74 -6.20
CA ASN A 97 13.76 -21.95 -5.02
C ASN A 97 12.70 -20.88 -4.69
N ILE A 98 11.54 -21.36 -4.26
CA ILE A 98 10.41 -20.50 -3.87
C ILE A 98 10.73 -19.63 -2.67
N THR A 99 11.52 -20.11 -1.71
CA THR A 99 11.92 -19.35 -0.51
C THR A 99 12.65 -18.08 -0.89
N LYS A 100 13.64 -18.17 -1.77
CA LYS A 100 14.39 -17.00 -2.26
C LYS A 100 13.53 -16.06 -3.11
N ALA A 101 12.63 -16.62 -3.91
CA ALA A 101 11.67 -15.81 -4.67
C ALA A 101 10.73 -15.02 -3.75
N CYS A 102 10.22 -15.62 -2.68
CA CYS A 102 9.39 -14.95 -1.69
C CYS A 102 10.15 -13.85 -0.96
N GLU A 103 11.44 -14.05 -0.63
CA GLU A 103 12.30 -13.02 -0.08
C GLU A 103 12.41 -11.81 -1.01
N GLY A 104 12.69 -12.04 -2.29
CA GLY A 104 12.73 -10.97 -3.30
C GLY A 104 11.39 -10.25 -3.46
N CYS A 105 10.27 -10.96 -3.39
CA CYS A 105 8.92 -10.39 -3.40
C CYS A 105 8.68 -9.51 -2.18
N CYS A 106 9.10 -9.93 -0.99
CA CYS A 106 9.00 -9.15 0.24
C CYS A 106 9.78 -7.83 0.13
N GLN A 107 11.03 -7.90 -0.33
CA GLN A 107 11.86 -6.70 -0.52
C GLN A 107 11.25 -5.75 -1.55
N PHE A 108 10.76 -6.27 -2.67
CA PHE A 108 10.09 -5.48 -3.69
C PHE A 108 8.86 -4.75 -3.13
N MET A 109 7.97 -5.48 -2.45
CA MET A 109 6.74 -4.92 -1.87
C MET A 109 7.03 -3.90 -0.76
N GLN A 110 8.04 -4.15 0.08
CA GLN A 110 8.48 -3.18 1.09
C GLN A 110 8.95 -1.88 0.46
N ASN A 111 9.82 -1.96 -0.55
CA ASN A 111 10.32 -0.79 -1.25
C ASN A 111 9.20 -0.01 -1.95
N GLN A 112 8.21 -0.71 -2.50
CA GLN A 112 7.04 -0.09 -3.13
C GLN A 112 6.19 0.66 -2.11
N LEU A 113 5.90 0.04 -0.95
CA LEU A 113 5.16 0.67 0.14
C LEU A 113 5.90 1.89 0.68
N MET A 114 7.21 1.78 0.90
CA MET A 114 8.04 2.88 1.41
C MET A 114 8.06 4.07 0.45
N ARG A 115 8.17 3.83 -0.86
CA ARG A 115 8.08 4.91 -1.87
C ARG A 115 6.73 5.61 -1.85
N ARG A 116 5.62 4.87 -1.73
CA ARG A 116 4.27 5.44 -1.64
C ARG A 116 4.10 6.26 -0.36
N THR A 117 4.59 5.77 0.76
CA THR A 117 4.54 6.48 2.06
C THR A 117 5.36 7.77 2.01
N ASN A 118 6.60 7.71 1.50
CA ASN A 118 7.45 8.89 1.37
C ASN A 118 6.86 9.93 0.41
N GLY A 119 6.23 9.48 -0.68
CA GLY A 119 5.51 10.37 -1.59
C GLY A 119 4.35 11.10 -0.92
N ALA A 120 3.57 10.40 -0.10
CA ALA A 120 2.47 11.00 0.66
C ALA A 120 2.97 12.00 1.73
N LEU A 121 4.05 11.64 2.44
CA LEU A 121 4.68 12.54 3.43
C LEU A 121 5.28 13.79 2.78
N GLY A 122 5.87 13.67 1.59
CA GLY A 122 6.42 14.80 0.85
C GLY A 122 5.37 15.83 0.41
N MET A 123 4.09 15.47 0.34
CA MET A 123 3.00 16.41 0.04
C MET A 123 2.50 17.17 1.28
N ILE A 124 2.82 16.70 2.48
CA ILE A 124 2.39 17.36 3.73
C ILE A 124 3.12 18.68 3.93
N GLU A 125 4.41 18.72 3.63
CA GLU A 125 5.25 19.91 3.80
C GLU A 125 4.76 21.11 2.98
N PRO A 126 4.52 21.02 1.65
CA PRO A 126 3.95 22.12 0.87
C PRO A 126 2.56 22.53 1.36
N LEU A 127 1.73 21.57 1.78
CA LEU A 127 0.38 21.86 2.26
C LEU A 127 0.41 22.67 3.56
N LEU A 128 1.29 22.33 4.50
CA LEU A 128 1.49 23.07 5.73
C LEU A 128 2.01 24.49 5.44
N THR A 129 2.95 24.63 4.53
CA THR A 129 3.52 25.94 4.15
C THR A 129 2.44 26.85 3.55
N VAL A 130 1.63 26.34 2.62
CA VAL A 130 0.52 27.09 2.00
C VAL A 130 -0.54 27.46 3.05
N SER A 131 -0.91 26.55 3.95
CA SER A 131 -1.89 26.83 4.99
C SER A 131 -1.42 27.92 5.95
N LEU A 132 -0.14 27.88 6.35
CA LEU A 132 0.48 28.88 7.22
C LEU A 132 0.55 30.24 6.53
N ALA A 133 0.98 30.29 5.27
CA ALA A 133 1.02 31.51 4.47
C ALA A 133 -0.37 32.14 4.31
N THR A 134 -1.40 31.33 4.10
CA THR A 134 -2.79 31.79 4.02
C THR A 134 -3.25 32.38 5.35
N CYS A 135 -2.95 31.73 6.47
CA CYS A 135 -3.30 32.21 7.80
C CYS A 135 -2.64 33.55 8.11
N ILE A 136 -1.34 33.67 7.82
CA ILE A 136 -0.59 34.92 8.02
C ILE A 136 -1.14 36.02 7.10
N GLY A 137 -1.43 35.71 5.84
CA GLY A 137 -2.03 36.65 4.88
C GLY A 137 -3.35 37.20 5.37
N TRP A 138 -4.22 36.38 5.96
CA TRP A 138 -5.48 36.82 6.57
C TRP A 138 -5.27 37.76 7.76
N ILE A 139 -4.31 37.49 8.63
CA ILE A 139 -3.99 38.34 9.79
C ILE A 139 -3.49 39.70 9.31
N VAL A 140 -2.60 39.72 8.31
CA VAL A 140 -2.07 40.96 7.74
C VAL A 140 -3.18 41.79 7.12
N LEU A 141 -4.05 41.20 6.31
CA LEU A 141 -5.20 41.87 5.71
C LEU A 141 -6.13 42.44 6.79
N ALA A 142 -6.41 41.70 7.88
CA ALA A 142 -7.23 42.17 8.97
C ALA A 142 -6.62 43.35 9.71
N MET A 143 -5.29 43.44 9.79
CA MET A 143 -4.60 44.59 10.40
C MET A 143 -4.59 45.82 9.47
N TYR A 144 -4.46 45.64 8.16
CA TYR A 144 -4.43 46.76 7.22
C TYR A 144 -5.82 47.37 6.94
N MET A 145 -6.90 46.59 7.01
CA MET A 145 -8.25 47.03 6.72
C MET A 145 -8.70 48.25 7.58
N PRO A 146 -8.51 48.27 8.91
CA PRO A 146 -8.87 49.46 9.71
C PRO A 146 -7.97 50.66 9.41
N MET A 147 -6.73 50.45 9.00
CA MET A 147 -5.77 51.49 8.69
C MET A 147 -6.19 52.27 7.42
N PHE A 148 -6.64 51.56 6.39
CA PHE A 148 -7.18 52.21 5.18
C PHE A 148 -8.46 52.99 5.45
N LYS A 149 -9.35 52.53 6.34
CA LYS A 149 -10.55 53.25 6.74
C LYS A 149 -10.26 54.56 7.51
N MET A 150 -9.16 54.62 8.25
CA MET A 150 -8.72 55.85 8.93
C MET A 150 -8.22 56.88 7.93
N PHE A 151 -7.57 56.51 6.85
CA PHE A 151 -7.14 57.45 5.81
C PHE A 151 -8.33 58.04 5.03
N ASP A 152 -9.38 57.23 4.75
CA ASP A 152 -10.61 57.71 4.09
C ASP A 152 -11.39 58.73 4.92
N VAL A 153 -11.27 58.67 6.25
CA VAL A 153 -11.94 59.63 7.17
C VAL A 153 -11.17 60.95 7.34
N LEU A 154 -9.86 60.93 7.03
CA LEU A 154 -9.02 62.16 7.12
C LEU A 154 -9.04 63.03 5.87
N ASP A 155 -9.60 62.53 4.77
CA ASP A 155 -9.67 63.21 3.46
C ASP A 155 -11.03 63.95 3.26
N TYR A 156 -11.86 64.06 4.34
CA TYR A 156 -13.12 64.80 4.43
C TYR A 156 -13.00 65.87 5.49
#